data_87c6139cb99f2c453888662d478a4827
#
_entry.id   87c6139cb99f2c453888662d478a4827
#
_cell.length_a   1.000
_cell.length_b   1.000
_cell.length_c   1.000
_cell.angle_alpha   90.00
_cell.angle_beta   90.00
_cell.angle_gamma   90.00
#
_symmetry.space_group_name_H-M   'P 1'
#
loop_
_entity.id
_entity.type
_entity.pdbx_description
1 polymer ?
#
loop_
_entity_poly.entity_id
_entity_poly.type
_entity_poly.pdbx_seq_one_letter_code
_entity_poly.pdbx_strand_id
1 'polypeptide(L)'
;MRIEDDIKLDFNDVLIRPKRSTLVSRKNAELNRVFSFKYSKHIWKGVPIVASNMDHVGTLNMAEVLSSYNMLTALCKFIDFPKNNDLQYLMRTIGLDVELDFETPTWLCIDIANGYTERFFNYINKVREKH
;
A
#
# COMPACT_ATOMS: atom_id res chain seq x y z
N MET A 1 7.49 23.56 23.62
CA MET A 1 7.36 23.44 22.16
C MET A 1 8.77 23.26 21.60
N ARG A 2 9.02 22.22 20.79
CA ARG A 2 10.30 22.00 20.12
C ARG A 2 10.20 22.54 18.71
N ILE A 3 11.12 23.42 18.33
CA ILE A 3 11.24 23.94 16.97
C ILE A 3 12.41 23.21 16.33
N GLU A 4 12.21 22.66 15.13
CA GLU A 4 13.22 21.98 14.33
C GLU A 4 13.54 22.85 13.12
N ASP A 5 14.83 23.14 12.92
CA ASP A 5 15.31 24.00 11.82
C ASP A 5 15.53 23.22 10.50
N ASP A 6 15.05 21.98 10.43
CA ASP A 6 15.17 21.17 9.22
C ASP A 6 14.38 21.77 8.06
N ILE A 7 14.98 21.78 6.89
CA ILE A 7 14.28 22.15 5.66
C ILE A 7 13.23 21.07 5.37
N LYS A 8 11.95 21.47 5.39
CA LYS A 8 10.82 20.61 5.02
C LYS A 8 10.44 20.94 3.57
N LEU A 9 10.64 19.97 2.66
CA LEU A 9 10.34 20.14 1.24
C LEU A 9 8.99 19.47 0.91
N ASP A 10 8.19 20.16 0.11
CA ASP A 10 6.99 19.61 -0.51
C ASP A 10 7.27 19.21 -1.97
N PHE A 11 6.33 18.58 -2.63
CA PHE A 11 6.45 18.18 -4.04
C PHE A 11 6.67 19.35 -4.98
N ASN A 12 6.19 20.55 -4.62
CA ASN A 12 6.41 21.78 -5.37
C ASN A 12 7.84 22.34 -5.25
N ASP A 13 8.59 21.88 -4.27
CA ASP A 13 9.96 22.35 -3.98
C ASP A 13 11.02 21.48 -4.62
N VAL A 14 10.63 20.39 -5.28
CA VAL A 14 11.56 19.40 -5.81
C VAL A 14 11.31 19.06 -7.27
N LEU A 15 12.38 18.73 -7.97
CA LEU A 15 12.33 18.26 -9.35
C LEU A 15 13.06 16.92 -9.47
N ILE A 16 12.57 16.04 -10.36
CA ILE A 16 13.28 14.81 -10.68
C ILE A 16 14.55 15.17 -11.45
N ARG A 17 15.69 14.85 -10.87
CA ARG A 17 16.99 15.05 -11.52
C ARG A 17 17.17 14.02 -12.64
N PRO A 18 17.37 14.44 -13.89
CA PRO A 18 17.68 13.52 -14.97
C PRO A 18 18.94 12.71 -14.69
N LYS A 19 18.91 11.42 -14.99
CA LYS A 19 20.07 10.53 -14.89
C LYS A 19 20.39 9.95 -16.26
N ARG A 20 21.67 9.60 -16.45
CA ARG A 20 22.09 8.88 -17.65
C ARG A 20 21.36 7.56 -17.73
N SER A 21 20.81 7.24 -18.89
CA SER A 21 20.07 6.01 -19.16
C SER A 21 20.67 5.29 -20.37
N THR A 22 20.62 3.98 -20.34
CA THR A 22 20.96 3.11 -21.49
C THR A 22 19.72 2.77 -22.33
N LEU A 23 18.53 3.20 -21.89
CA LEU A 23 17.27 2.95 -22.60
C LEU A 23 17.17 3.85 -23.83
N VAL A 24 16.91 3.25 -24.98
CA VAL A 24 16.69 3.97 -26.26
C VAL A 24 15.28 4.56 -26.32
N SER A 25 14.30 3.91 -25.71
CA SER A 25 12.91 4.34 -25.67
C SER A 25 12.29 4.12 -24.30
N ARG A 26 11.36 5.01 -23.90
CA ARG A 26 10.54 4.82 -22.70
C ARG A 26 9.72 3.53 -22.73
N LYS A 27 9.40 3.01 -23.92
CA LYS A 27 8.69 1.73 -24.09
C LYS A 27 9.50 0.52 -23.61
N ASN A 28 10.82 0.68 -23.52
CA ASN A 28 11.74 -0.37 -23.06
C ASN A 28 11.94 -0.35 -21.55
N ALA A 29 11.29 0.57 -20.83
CA ALA A 29 11.37 0.65 -19.38
C ALA A 29 10.55 -0.48 -18.74
N GLU A 30 11.21 -1.38 -17.99
CA GLU A 30 10.53 -2.38 -17.19
C GLU A 30 9.98 -1.72 -15.91
N LEU A 31 8.66 -1.73 -15.77
CA LEU A 31 7.96 -1.10 -14.64
C LEU A 31 7.76 -2.06 -13.48
N ASN A 32 7.72 -3.37 -13.75
CA ASN A 32 7.59 -4.37 -12.70
C ASN A 32 8.87 -4.43 -11.86
N ARG A 33 8.70 -4.47 -10.55
CA ARG A 33 9.78 -4.62 -9.59
C ARG A 33 9.53 -5.82 -8.69
N VAL A 34 10.58 -6.41 -8.20
CA VAL A 34 10.52 -7.48 -7.20
C VAL A 34 10.90 -6.89 -5.85
N PHE A 35 10.05 -7.09 -4.86
CA PHE A 35 10.25 -6.62 -3.49
C PHE A 35 10.28 -7.80 -2.53
N SER A 36 11.31 -7.84 -1.70
CA SER A 36 11.41 -8.71 -0.54
C SER A 36 11.18 -7.87 0.71
N PHE A 37 10.20 -8.22 1.51
CA PHE A 37 9.84 -7.43 2.69
C PHE A 37 10.69 -7.85 3.89
N LYS A 38 11.22 -6.84 4.63
CA LYS A 38 12.15 -7.06 5.74
C LYS A 38 11.59 -7.96 6.85
N TYR A 39 10.30 -7.87 7.12
CA TYR A 39 9.64 -8.54 8.25
C TYR A 39 8.64 -9.62 7.81
N SER A 40 8.58 -9.93 6.53
CA SER A 40 7.75 -10.96 5.95
C SER A 40 8.59 -11.81 4.99
N LYS A 41 8.29 -13.11 4.90
CA LYS A 41 8.90 -13.98 3.89
C LYS A 41 8.26 -13.82 2.51
N HIS A 42 7.28 -12.94 2.41
CA HIS A 42 6.56 -12.70 1.17
C HIS A 42 7.42 -11.95 0.17
N ILE A 43 7.40 -12.42 -1.07
CA ILE A 43 8.01 -11.74 -2.22
C ILE A 43 6.88 -11.26 -3.12
N TRP A 44 6.87 -9.98 -3.43
CA TRP A 44 5.89 -9.40 -4.32
C TRP A 44 6.55 -8.89 -5.61
N LYS A 45 5.88 -9.13 -6.74
CA LYS A 45 6.31 -8.61 -8.04
C LYS A 45 5.17 -7.79 -8.64
N GLY A 46 5.46 -6.54 -8.98
CA GLY A 46 4.49 -5.64 -9.60
C GLY A 46 5.03 -4.25 -9.83
N VAL A 47 4.16 -3.36 -10.28
CA VAL A 47 4.43 -1.93 -10.39
C VAL A 47 4.21 -1.28 -9.02
N PRO A 48 5.19 -0.58 -8.43
CA PRO A 48 5.11 -0.07 -7.06
C PRO A 48 4.21 1.18 -6.93
N ILE A 49 2.96 1.01 -7.34
CA ILE A 49 1.90 2.02 -7.23
C ILE A 49 0.74 1.38 -6.50
N VAL A 50 0.19 2.09 -5.51
CA VAL A 50 -0.97 1.67 -4.75
C VAL A 50 -2.05 2.73 -4.88
N ALA A 51 -3.23 2.36 -5.37
CA ALA A 51 -4.40 3.23 -5.28
C ALA A 51 -4.81 3.36 -3.81
N SER A 52 -5.04 4.60 -3.37
CA SER A 52 -5.37 4.88 -1.97
C SER A 52 -6.76 4.36 -1.58
N ASN A 53 -6.95 4.10 -0.29
CA ASN A 53 -8.20 3.60 0.30
C ASN A 53 -9.29 4.67 0.45
N MET A 54 -9.35 5.63 -0.45
CA MET A 54 -10.35 6.70 -0.48
C MET A 54 -11.61 6.26 -1.21
N ASP A 55 -12.76 6.85 -0.86
CA ASP A 55 -14.10 6.42 -1.31
C ASP A 55 -14.24 6.24 -2.82
N HIS A 56 -13.65 7.14 -3.62
CA HIS A 56 -13.75 7.10 -5.08
C HIS A 56 -12.50 6.54 -5.77
N VAL A 57 -11.49 6.12 -5.02
CA VAL A 57 -10.23 5.57 -5.54
C VAL A 57 -10.10 4.10 -5.17
N GLY A 58 -10.27 3.75 -3.90
CA GLY A 58 -10.18 2.38 -3.41
C GLY A 58 -11.44 1.56 -3.66
N THR A 59 -11.82 1.37 -4.91
CA THR A 59 -13.03 0.64 -5.33
C THR A 59 -12.70 -0.71 -5.96
N LEU A 60 -13.66 -1.62 -6.01
CA LEU A 60 -13.48 -2.92 -6.69
C LEU A 60 -13.23 -2.75 -8.19
N ASN A 61 -13.92 -1.81 -8.83
CA ASN A 61 -13.69 -1.52 -10.25
C ASN A 61 -12.27 -1.01 -10.51
N MET A 62 -11.74 -0.14 -9.63
CA MET A 62 -10.36 0.31 -9.72
C MET A 62 -9.38 -0.84 -9.52
N ALA A 63 -9.65 -1.71 -8.55
CA ALA A 63 -8.81 -2.88 -8.26
C ALA A 63 -8.75 -3.84 -9.46
N GLU A 64 -9.89 -4.11 -10.11
CA GLU A 64 -9.96 -4.94 -11.31
C GLU A 64 -9.08 -4.38 -12.44
N VAL A 65 -9.20 -3.09 -12.72
CA VAL A 65 -8.40 -2.45 -13.77
C VAL A 65 -6.91 -2.44 -13.39
N LEU A 66 -6.56 -2.00 -12.18
CA LEU A 66 -5.17 -1.86 -11.76
C LEU A 66 -4.45 -3.20 -11.61
N SER A 67 -5.15 -4.26 -11.22
CA SER A 67 -4.58 -5.62 -11.15
C SER A 67 -4.07 -6.11 -12.51
N SER A 68 -4.74 -5.73 -13.61
CA SER A 68 -4.28 -6.06 -14.97
C SER A 68 -2.94 -5.41 -15.32
N TYR A 69 -2.57 -4.35 -14.60
CA TYR A 69 -1.27 -3.66 -14.71
C TYR A 69 -0.30 -4.04 -13.59
N ASN A 70 -0.60 -5.07 -12.79
CA ASN A 70 0.20 -5.47 -11.64
C ASN A 70 0.38 -4.35 -10.58
N MET A 71 -0.65 -3.54 -10.37
CA MET A 71 -0.70 -2.47 -9.38
C MET A 71 -1.63 -2.84 -8.23
N LEU A 72 -1.29 -2.40 -7.02
CA LEU A 72 -2.09 -2.63 -5.82
C LEU A 72 -3.23 -1.61 -5.68
N THR A 73 -4.33 -2.04 -5.08
CA THR A 73 -5.41 -1.16 -4.65
C THR A 73 -5.72 -1.42 -3.18
N ALA A 74 -5.62 -0.39 -2.35
CA ALA A 74 -6.16 -0.44 -1.00
C ALA A 74 -7.65 -0.13 -1.07
N LEU A 75 -8.49 -1.14 -0.77
CA LEU A 75 -9.95 -1.00 -0.84
C LEU A 75 -10.42 -0.06 0.27
N CYS A 76 -11.36 0.84 -0.04
CA CYS A 76 -11.99 1.68 0.97
C CYS A 76 -12.61 0.82 2.08
N LYS A 77 -12.38 1.19 3.35
CA LYS A 77 -12.77 0.38 4.52
C LYS A 77 -14.28 0.17 4.69
N PHE A 78 -15.10 0.93 3.96
CA PHE A 78 -16.56 0.82 3.98
C PHE A 78 -17.11 -0.09 2.89
N ILE A 79 -16.24 -0.67 2.06
CA ILE A 79 -16.60 -1.63 1.02
C ILE A 79 -16.32 -3.03 1.55
N ASP A 80 -17.30 -3.93 1.43
CA ASP A 80 -17.12 -5.33 1.82
C ASP A 80 -16.00 -5.98 1.01
N PHE A 81 -15.08 -6.61 1.72
CA PHE A 81 -13.98 -7.31 1.08
C PHE A 81 -14.51 -8.59 0.42
N PRO A 82 -14.23 -8.82 -0.87
CA PRO A 82 -14.74 -9.97 -1.58
C PRO A 82 -14.21 -11.29 -0.98
N LYS A 83 -15.11 -12.26 -0.78
CA LYS A 83 -14.76 -13.56 -0.20
C LYS A 83 -13.94 -14.44 -1.16
N ASN A 84 -14.24 -14.38 -2.45
CA ASN A 84 -13.49 -15.07 -3.50
C ASN A 84 -12.44 -14.11 -4.05
N ASN A 85 -11.25 -14.19 -3.49
CA ASN A 85 -10.20 -13.23 -3.78
C ASN A 85 -9.19 -13.75 -4.77
N ASP A 86 -9.52 -13.70 -6.06
CA ASP A 86 -8.54 -13.92 -7.13
C ASP A 86 -7.67 -12.68 -7.39
N LEU A 87 -7.95 -11.57 -6.71
CA LEU A 87 -7.26 -10.30 -6.87
C LEU A 87 -6.02 -10.25 -5.95
N GLN A 88 -4.94 -10.86 -6.38
CA GLN A 88 -3.65 -10.85 -5.66
C GLN A 88 -3.07 -9.45 -5.42
N TYR A 89 -3.66 -8.42 -6.02
CA TYR A 89 -3.26 -7.03 -5.91
C TYR A 89 -4.26 -6.17 -5.09
N LEU A 90 -5.13 -6.82 -4.32
CA LEU A 90 -6.10 -6.13 -3.47
C LEU A 90 -5.67 -6.14 -2.00
N MET A 91 -5.69 -4.97 -1.37
CA MET A 91 -5.43 -4.78 0.05
C MET A 91 -6.75 -4.58 0.79
N ARG A 92 -6.96 -5.31 1.88
CA ARG A 92 -8.09 -5.06 2.79
C ARG A 92 -7.75 -3.90 3.70
N THR A 93 -8.61 -2.89 3.77
CA THR A 93 -8.45 -1.77 4.71
C THR A 93 -9.32 -1.97 5.94
N ILE A 94 -8.72 -1.79 7.12
CA ILE A 94 -9.37 -1.95 8.43
C ILE A 94 -9.01 -0.81 9.39
N GLY A 95 -9.84 -0.64 10.42
CA GLY A 95 -9.53 0.16 11.61
C GLY A 95 -8.91 -0.69 12.74
N LEU A 96 -8.88 -0.15 13.97
CA LEU A 96 -8.32 -0.85 15.16
C LEU A 96 -9.30 -1.79 15.86
N ASP A 97 -10.58 -1.75 15.52
CA ASP A 97 -11.63 -2.49 16.23
C ASP A 97 -12.07 -3.75 15.48
N VAL A 98 -11.31 -4.12 14.44
CA VAL A 98 -11.60 -5.31 13.64
C VAL A 98 -10.85 -6.49 14.21
N GLU A 99 -11.59 -7.53 14.65
CA GLU A 99 -11.00 -8.85 14.88
C GLU A 99 -10.54 -9.41 13.55
N LEU A 100 -9.28 -9.79 13.48
CA LEU A 100 -8.71 -10.41 12.30
C LEU A 100 -9.13 -11.87 12.28
N ASP A 101 -10.15 -12.13 11.52
CA ASP A 101 -10.54 -13.47 11.12
C ASP A 101 -9.61 -13.92 9.97
N PHE A 102 -8.91 -15.02 10.16
CA PHE A 102 -7.69 -15.35 9.44
C PHE A 102 -7.82 -16.00 8.05
N GLU A 103 -8.93 -15.98 7.42
CA GLU A 103 -9.00 -16.09 5.97
C GLU A 103 -8.56 -14.80 5.28
N THR A 104 -7.47 -14.21 5.80
CA THR A 104 -7.08 -12.84 5.48
C THR A 104 -6.37 -12.75 4.15
N PRO A 105 -6.59 -11.64 3.44
CA PRO A 105 -5.84 -11.31 2.22
C PRO A 105 -4.35 -11.16 2.53
N THR A 106 -3.52 -11.39 1.54
CA THR A 106 -2.06 -11.22 1.62
C THR A 106 -1.64 -9.81 2.03
N TRP A 107 -2.51 -8.83 1.81
CA TRP A 107 -2.25 -7.41 2.06
C TRP A 107 -3.28 -6.80 2.99
N LEU A 108 -2.79 -6.11 4.01
CA LEU A 108 -3.60 -5.39 4.98
C LEU A 108 -3.19 -3.92 5.04
N CYS A 109 -4.16 -3.03 4.89
CA CYS A 109 -4.04 -1.60 5.12
C CYS A 109 -4.72 -1.25 6.44
N ILE A 110 -3.99 -0.71 7.42
CA ILE A 110 -4.57 -0.26 8.69
C ILE A 110 -4.68 1.26 8.64
N ASP A 111 -5.90 1.75 8.49
CA ASP A 111 -6.20 3.18 8.30
C ASP A 111 -6.89 3.78 9.53
N ILE A 112 -6.17 4.70 10.19
CA ILE A 112 -6.64 5.43 11.37
C ILE A 112 -6.18 6.89 11.31
N ALA A 113 -6.89 7.76 12.03
CA ALA A 113 -6.62 9.19 12.05
C ALA A 113 -5.27 9.58 12.68
N ASN A 114 -4.76 8.79 13.63
CA ASN A 114 -3.48 9.04 14.30
C ASN A 114 -2.68 7.76 14.53
N GLY A 115 -1.72 7.50 13.63
CA GLY A 115 -0.82 6.35 13.68
C GLY A 115 0.28 6.41 14.75
N TYR A 116 0.34 7.46 15.58
CA TYR A 116 1.34 7.62 16.63
C TYR A 116 0.82 7.23 18.03
N THR A 117 -0.39 6.67 18.13
CA THR A 117 -0.97 6.25 19.41
C THR A 117 -0.41 4.90 19.86
N GLU A 118 -0.26 4.71 21.18
CA GLU A 118 0.13 3.42 21.76
C GLU A 118 -0.87 2.31 21.39
N ARG A 119 -2.16 2.64 21.31
CA ARG A 119 -3.20 1.72 20.87
C ARG A 119 -2.92 1.16 19.47
N PHE A 120 -2.46 2.01 18.55
CA PHE A 120 -2.10 1.59 17.20
C PHE A 120 -0.91 0.64 17.20
N PHE A 121 0.16 0.96 17.94
CA PHE A 121 1.33 0.08 18.05
C PHE A 121 0.98 -1.27 18.66
N ASN A 122 0.18 -1.28 19.72
CA ASN A 122 -0.28 -2.51 20.35
C ASN A 122 -1.12 -3.37 19.41
N TYR A 123 -1.96 -2.75 18.59
CA TYR A 123 -2.75 -3.46 17.59
C TYR A 123 -1.86 -4.06 16.49
N ILE A 124 -0.90 -3.30 15.95
CA ILE A 124 0.05 -3.81 14.95
C ILE A 124 0.84 -5.00 15.47
N ASN A 125 1.30 -4.95 16.72
CA ASN A 125 2.03 -6.07 17.32
C ASN A 125 1.15 -7.33 17.38
N LYS A 126 -0.10 -7.21 17.82
CA LYS A 126 -1.06 -8.33 17.80
C LYS A 126 -1.30 -8.88 16.40
N VAL A 127 -1.40 -8.00 15.39
CA VAL A 127 -1.52 -8.43 13.99
C VAL A 127 -0.30 -9.23 13.55
N ARG A 128 0.90 -8.75 13.85
CA ARG A 128 2.16 -9.40 13.49
C ARG A 128 2.43 -10.73 14.21
N GLU A 129 1.95 -10.88 15.43
CA GLU A 129 2.06 -12.14 16.19
C GLU A 129 1.23 -13.27 15.58
N LYS A 130 0.18 -12.92 14.82
CA LYS A 130 -0.75 -13.87 14.22
C LYS A 130 -0.47 -14.13 12.73
N HIS A 131 0.31 -13.28 12.08
CA HIS A 131 0.69 -13.29 10.65
C HIS A 131 2.20 -13.15 10.45
#